data_2e5a41c647a497681ed04067fc37cb5c
#
_entry.id   2e5a41c647a497681ed04067fc37cb5c
#
_cell.length_a   1.000
_cell.length_b   1.000
_cell.length_c   1.000
_cell.angle_alpha   90.00
_cell.angle_beta   90.00
_cell.angle_gamma   90.00
#
_symmetry.space_group_name_H-M   'P 1'
#
loop_
_entity.id
_entity.type
_entity.pdbx_description
1 polymer ?
#
loop_
_entity_poly.entity_id
_entity_poly.type
_entity_poly.pdbx_seq_one_letter_code
_entity_poly.pdbx_strand_id
1 'polypeptide(L)'
;YGASIPGLPGVIIGFNEHIAWGSTNVGQDVTDWYAIDWVDDTKTRYRFNGKEREVEMVVEEIQVKGASDPILDTIRYTHFGPVVYRSEDDDYHDLAMHWVSLETPNPEEITIFPRINRSKNYAEFDAACASYETPAQNFVFASNDGDIAMNIVGRLPIKREEQGRFVLDGDIQHNEWMGFIPYDKNPKVLNPPRQFVASANQRTTDDTYPYPYNRESFDQYRGRYINRTLDSMSNATVKDMMNLQTSSYSLFAEEALPLMLSNLNLTNLNAILKGLVELLESWDYIFEKEAVAPILFTEWFEDLEEVLWDEINVYDDSISVLQVRKWRTVDMLENHPLNVFWDITQTPGRETPEDIVTQAFVSMTEDLGWRLQDSEYTWEVHRETYIAHLSRSLEPFGRYNIS
;
A
#
# COMPACT_ATOMS: atom_id res chain seq x y z
N TYR A 1 -14.12 -14.91 19.44
CA TYR A 1 -13.88 -13.51 19.81
C TYR A 1 -13.04 -12.83 18.73
N GLY A 2 -13.31 -11.56 18.43
CA GLY A 2 -12.52 -10.81 17.45
C GLY A 2 -13.27 -9.63 16.85
N ALA A 3 -12.76 -9.12 15.70
CA ALA A 3 -13.33 -8.01 14.96
C ALA A 3 -14.21 -8.50 13.81
N SER A 4 -15.32 -7.81 13.56
CA SER A 4 -16.22 -8.05 12.44
C SER A 4 -16.47 -6.76 11.67
N ILE A 5 -16.89 -6.87 10.42
CA ILE A 5 -17.30 -5.73 9.60
C ILE A 5 -18.81 -5.75 9.50
N PRO A 6 -19.51 -4.61 9.73
CA PRO A 6 -20.95 -4.53 9.55
C PRO A 6 -21.39 -5.02 8.16
N GLY A 7 -22.34 -5.95 8.13
CA GLY A 7 -22.83 -6.55 6.89
C GLY A 7 -22.17 -7.86 6.46
N LEU A 8 -21.00 -8.20 7.02
CA LEU A 8 -20.36 -9.50 6.78
C LEU A 8 -20.65 -10.48 7.92
N PRO A 9 -21.06 -11.74 7.63
CA PRO A 9 -21.28 -12.73 8.66
C PRO A 9 -19.95 -13.28 9.19
N GLY A 10 -19.79 -13.29 10.52
CA GLY A 10 -18.65 -13.90 11.19
C GLY A 10 -17.59 -12.91 11.68
N VAL A 11 -16.59 -13.47 12.34
CA VAL A 11 -15.40 -12.78 12.84
C VAL A 11 -14.33 -12.86 11.77
N ILE A 12 -13.80 -11.70 11.34
CA ILE A 12 -12.82 -11.59 10.25
C ILE A 12 -11.40 -11.81 10.76
N ILE A 13 -11.06 -11.18 11.90
CA ILE A 13 -9.80 -11.34 12.61
C ILE A 13 -10.12 -11.71 14.05
N GLY A 14 -9.57 -12.79 14.56
CA GLY A 14 -9.86 -13.22 15.91
C GLY A 14 -9.38 -14.61 16.26
N PHE A 15 -10.07 -15.23 17.21
CA PHE A 15 -9.75 -16.55 17.69
C PHE A 15 -11.00 -17.26 18.25
N ASN A 16 -10.92 -18.58 18.30
CA ASN A 16 -11.85 -19.45 19.00
C ASN A 16 -11.12 -20.32 20.05
N GLU A 17 -11.70 -21.38 20.53
CA GLU A 17 -11.06 -22.27 21.52
C GLU A 17 -9.84 -23.05 20.98
N HIS A 18 -9.69 -23.14 19.65
CA HIS A 18 -8.71 -24.02 19.00
C HIS A 18 -7.69 -23.26 18.17
N ILE A 19 -8.13 -22.20 17.47
CA ILE A 19 -7.31 -21.48 16.50
C ILE A 19 -7.40 -19.95 16.67
N ALA A 20 -6.38 -19.25 16.21
CA ALA A 20 -6.36 -17.82 16.02
C ALA A 20 -6.00 -17.50 14.57
N TRP A 21 -6.59 -16.42 14.02
CA TRP A 21 -6.32 -15.96 12.65
C TRP A 21 -6.29 -14.45 12.56
N GLY A 22 -5.50 -13.96 11.62
CA GLY A 22 -5.40 -12.55 11.28
C GLY A 22 -5.17 -12.36 9.79
N SER A 23 -5.41 -11.15 9.28
CA SER A 23 -5.22 -10.87 7.86
C SER A 23 -4.49 -9.55 7.61
N THR A 24 -3.76 -9.49 6.50
CA THR A 24 -3.18 -8.28 5.93
C THR A 24 -3.34 -8.29 4.41
N ASN A 25 -3.31 -7.11 3.78
CA ASN A 25 -3.37 -7.03 2.32
C ASN A 25 -2.14 -7.68 1.68
N VAL A 26 -2.38 -8.44 0.62
CA VAL A 26 -1.32 -9.05 -0.19
C VAL A 26 -0.66 -8.02 -1.12
N GLY A 27 -1.44 -7.07 -1.63
CA GLY A 27 -0.98 -6.11 -2.65
C GLY A 27 -0.73 -6.76 -4.01
N GLN A 28 -1.34 -7.93 -4.28
CA GLN A 28 -1.28 -8.55 -5.60
C GLN A 28 -2.05 -7.72 -6.60
N ASP A 29 -1.49 -7.58 -7.79
CA ASP A 29 -2.13 -6.93 -8.92
C ASP A 29 -3.23 -7.83 -9.49
N VAL A 30 -4.49 -7.45 -9.23
CA VAL A 30 -5.70 -8.19 -9.59
C VAL A 30 -6.62 -7.38 -10.52
N THR A 31 -6.08 -6.30 -11.11
CA THR A 31 -6.83 -5.39 -11.97
C THR A 31 -5.98 -5.01 -13.18
N ASP A 32 -6.59 -4.97 -14.35
CA ASP A 32 -6.00 -4.42 -15.57
C ASP A 32 -6.95 -3.46 -16.27
N TRP A 33 -6.39 -2.51 -17.00
CA TRP A 33 -7.11 -1.52 -17.78
C TRP A 33 -6.85 -1.75 -19.27
N TYR A 34 -7.93 -1.77 -20.06
CA TYR A 34 -7.87 -2.03 -21.50
C TYR A 34 -8.45 -0.87 -22.28
N ALA A 35 -7.66 -0.26 -23.15
CA ALA A 35 -8.14 0.70 -24.14
C ALA A 35 -8.98 -0.03 -25.20
N ILE A 36 -10.23 0.40 -25.38
CA ILE A 36 -11.18 -0.29 -26.26
C ILE A 36 -11.17 0.32 -27.66
N ASP A 37 -10.88 -0.49 -28.68
CA ASP A 37 -10.97 -0.10 -30.09
C ASP A 37 -12.42 -0.23 -30.58
N TRP A 38 -13.15 0.89 -30.58
CA TRP A 38 -14.53 0.94 -31.03
C TRP A 38 -14.64 0.81 -32.56
N VAL A 39 -15.66 0.11 -33.04
CA VAL A 39 -15.94 -0.01 -34.47
C VAL A 39 -16.39 1.30 -35.07
N ASP A 40 -17.22 2.04 -34.31
CA ASP A 40 -17.79 3.32 -34.70
C ASP A 40 -18.24 4.16 -33.46
N ASP A 41 -18.67 5.38 -33.69
CA ASP A 41 -19.09 6.33 -32.63
C ASP A 41 -20.32 5.89 -31.82
N THR A 42 -21.05 4.86 -32.26
CA THR A 42 -22.19 4.35 -31.47
C THR A 42 -21.72 3.58 -30.24
N LYS A 43 -20.46 3.13 -30.24
CA LYS A 43 -19.82 2.38 -29.15
C LYS A 43 -20.68 1.16 -28.72
N THR A 44 -21.32 0.51 -29.71
CA THR A 44 -22.09 -0.72 -29.50
C THR A 44 -21.33 -1.97 -29.88
N ARG A 45 -20.21 -1.82 -30.62
CA ARG A 45 -19.29 -2.88 -31.03
C ARG A 45 -17.86 -2.44 -30.92
N TYR A 46 -16.99 -3.36 -30.58
CA TYR A 46 -15.54 -3.16 -30.47
C TYR A 46 -14.75 -4.25 -31.20
N ARG A 47 -13.50 -3.96 -31.53
CA ARG A 47 -12.59 -4.92 -32.14
C ARG A 47 -11.84 -5.71 -31.09
N PHE A 48 -11.68 -7.00 -31.37
CA PHE A 48 -10.86 -7.91 -30.57
C PHE A 48 -10.30 -9.02 -31.45
N ASN A 49 -8.99 -9.13 -31.50
CA ASN A 49 -8.26 -10.14 -32.28
C ASN A 49 -8.75 -10.20 -33.74
N GLY A 50 -8.88 -9.05 -34.38
CA GLY A 50 -9.33 -8.88 -35.76
C GLY A 50 -10.81 -9.21 -36.01
N LYS A 51 -11.64 -9.31 -34.96
CA LYS A 51 -13.08 -9.58 -35.06
C LYS A 51 -13.87 -8.52 -34.32
N GLU A 52 -15.06 -8.24 -34.78
CA GLU A 52 -16.02 -7.40 -34.08
C GLU A 52 -16.78 -8.21 -33.01
N ARG A 53 -16.95 -7.59 -31.84
CA ARG A 53 -17.77 -8.10 -30.74
C ARG A 53 -18.81 -7.06 -30.33
N GLU A 54 -19.98 -7.50 -29.93
CA GLU A 54 -21.01 -6.63 -29.37
C GLU A 54 -20.73 -6.35 -27.89
N VAL A 55 -21.12 -5.16 -27.42
CA VAL A 55 -21.13 -4.83 -25.98
C VAL A 55 -22.48 -5.20 -25.38
N GLU A 56 -22.47 -5.60 -24.13
CA GLU A 56 -23.68 -5.65 -23.31
C GLU A 56 -23.89 -4.25 -22.70
N MET A 57 -25.10 -3.71 -22.87
CA MET A 57 -25.48 -2.41 -22.30
C MET A 57 -26.42 -2.61 -21.12
N VAL A 58 -26.03 -2.08 -19.97
CA VAL A 58 -26.83 -2.05 -18.75
C VAL A 58 -27.18 -0.62 -18.42
N VAL A 59 -28.46 -0.32 -18.25
CA VAL A 59 -28.94 1.01 -17.83
C VAL A 59 -29.27 0.97 -16.36
N GLU A 60 -28.52 1.75 -15.56
CA GLU A 60 -28.75 1.94 -14.14
C GLU A 60 -29.57 3.19 -13.87
N GLU A 61 -30.62 3.05 -13.03
CA GLU A 61 -31.45 4.16 -12.59
C GLU A 61 -31.01 4.64 -11.20
N ILE A 62 -30.40 5.80 -11.11
CA ILE A 62 -29.90 6.37 -9.87
C ILE A 62 -30.90 7.38 -9.32
N GLN A 63 -31.59 7.01 -8.24
CA GLN A 63 -32.52 7.91 -7.56
C GLN A 63 -31.76 8.95 -6.72
N VAL A 64 -31.92 10.23 -7.04
CA VAL A 64 -31.28 11.33 -6.31
C VAL A 64 -32.27 12.00 -5.39
N LYS A 65 -31.92 12.13 -4.10
CA LYS A 65 -32.78 12.79 -3.11
C LYS A 65 -33.07 14.24 -3.52
N GLY A 66 -34.36 14.55 -3.72
CA GLY A 66 -34.83 15.90 -4.11
C GLY A 66 -34.97 16.12 -5.62
N ALA A 67 -34.57 15.17 -6.45
CA ALA A 67 -34.88 15.18 -7.88
C ALA A 67 -36.19 14.47 -8.18
N SER A 68 -36.92 14.95 -9.19
CA SER A 68 -38.18 14.32 -9.65
C SER A 68 -37.93 13.08 -10.50
N ASP A 69 -36.82 13.07 -11.24
CA ASP A 69 -36.48 12.02 -12.19
C ASP A 69 -35.14 11.39 -11.82
N PRO A 70 -34.95 10.07 -12.05
CA PRO A 70 -33.67 9.41 -11.84
C PRO A 70 -32.62 9.88 -12.86
N ILE A 71 -31.35 9.77 -12.49
CA ILE A 71 -30.25 9.81 -13.45
C ILE A 71 -30.13 8.42 -14.07
N LEU A 72 -30.13 8.38 -15.41
CA LEU A 72 -29.90 7.15 -16.15
C LEU A 72 -28.44 7.09 -16.55
N ASP A 73 -27.69 6.10 -16.06
CA ASP A 73 -26.33 5.82 -16.51
C ASP A 73 -26.30 4.54 -17.33
N THR A 74 -25.68 4.61 -18.51
CA THR A 74 -25.54 3.46 -19.40
C THR A 74 -24.11 2.93 -19.33
N ILE A 75 -23.95 1.77 -18.71
CA ILE A 75 -22.68 1.10 -18.59
C ILE A 75 -22.52 0.10 -19.75
N ARG A 76 -21.39 0.17 -20.44
CA ARG A 76 -21.02 -0.76 -21.51
C ARG A 76 -20.09 -1.82 -20.94
N TYR A 77 -20.45 -3.08 -21.11
CA TYR A 77 -19.63 -4.22 -20.72
C TYR A 77 -18.98 -4.86 -21.94
N THR A 78 -17.66 -4.93 -21.92
CA THR A 78 -16.86 -5.77 -22.84
C THR A 78 -16.61 -7.12 -22.20
N HIS A 79 -15.91 -8.02 -22.89
CA HIS A 79 -15.47 -9.28 -22.29
C HIS A 79 -14.38 -9.11 -21.20
N PHE A 80 -13.76 -7.94 -21.12
CA PHE A 80 -12.85 -7.58 -20.02
C PHE A 80 -13.60 -7.11 -18.76
N GLY A 81 -14.79 -6.54 -18.95
CA GLY A 81 -15.57 -5.92 -17.87
C GLY A 81 -16.20 -4.60 -18.29
N PRO A 82 -16.68 -3.79 -17.32
CA PRO A 82 -17.32 -2.51 -17.59
C PRO A 82 -16.32 -1.46 -18.10
N VAL A 83 -16.77 -0.63 -19.03
CA VAL A 83 -16.08 0.58 -19.45
C VAL A 83 -16.39 1.68 -18.44
N VAL A 84 -15.48 1.95 -17.52
CA VAL A 84 -15.70 2.84 -16.37
C VAL A 84 -14.95 4.15 -16.45
N TYR A 85 -13.82 4.19 -17.19
CA TYR A 85 -13.10 5.43 -17.43
C TYR A 85 -13.52 6.03 -18.77
N ARG A 86 -14.07 7.24 -18.73
CA ARG A 86 -14.68 7.91 -19.87
C ARG A 86 -14.23 9.39 -19.88
N SER A 87 -12.94 9.63 -20.04
CA SER A 87 -12.44 10.99 -20.22
C SER A 87 -12.59 11.41 -21.68
N GLU A 88 -12.93 12.68 -21.92
CA GLU A 88 -12.89 13.32 -23.24
C GLU A 88 -11.63 14.17 -23.42
N ASP A 89 -10.88 14.39 -22.35
CA ASP A 89 -9.81 15.39 -22.27
C ASP A 89 -8.39 14.78 -22.32
N ASP A 90 -8.24 13.44 -22.34
CA ASP A 90 -6.94 12.78 -22.40
C ASP A 90 -6.85 11.71 -23.49
N ASP A 91 -5.64 11.18 -23.69
CA ASP A 91 -5.36 10.17 -24.71
C ASP A 91 -5.97 8.79 -24.41
N TYR A 92 -6.52 8.62 -23.19
CA TYR A 92 -7.11 7.36 -22.74
C TYR A 92 -8.63 7.50 -22.61
N HIS A 93 -9.32 7.22 -23.69
CA HIS A 93 -10.78 7.19 -23.72
C HIS A 93 -11.29 5.78 -23.57
N ASP A 94 -12.38 5.62 -22.83
CA ASP A 94 -13.13 4.36 -22.77
C ASP A 94 -12.29 3.15 -22.34
N LEU A 95 -11.72 3.23 -21.15
CA LEU A 95 -11.02 2.09 -20.57
C LEU A 95 -11.97 1.10 -19.91
N ALA A 96 -11.89 -0.17 -20.33
CA ALA A 96 -12.54 -1.27 -19.64
C ALA A 96 -11.70 -1.74 -18.46
N MET A 97 -12.35 -1.98 -17.33
CA MET A 97 -11.71 -2.49 -16.12
C MET A 97 -11.92 -3.99 -15.99
N HIS A 98 -10.84 -4.76 -16.10
CA HIS A 98 -10.82 -6.18 -15.78
C HIS A 98 -10.32 -6.36 -14.35
N TRP A 99 -11.23 -6.61 -13.42
CA TRP A 99 -10.94 -6.73 -12.00
C TRP A 99 -11.55 -8.02 -11.44
N VAL A 100 -10.77 -8.78 -10.69
CA VAL A 100 -11.22 -10.07 -10.09
C VAL A 100 -12.53 -9.92 -9.33
N SER A 101 -12.75 -8.79 -8.64
CA SER A 101 -14.00 -8.53 -7.90
C SER A 101 -15.25 -8.35 -8.78
N LEU A 102 -15.08 -8.15 -10.09
CA LEU A 102 -16.17 -8.03 -11.06
C LEU A 102 -16.43 -9.34 -11.83
N GLU A 103 -15.65 -10.37 -11.55
CA GLU A 103 -15.87 -11.71 -12.06
C GLU A 103 -17.17 -12.31 -11.46
N THR A 104 -17.61 -13.44 -12.02
CA THR A 104 -18.80 -14.13 -11.52
C THR A 104 -18.63 -14.49 -10.04
N PRO A 105 -19.51 -14.01 -9.14
CA PRO A 105 -19.35 -14.25 -7.71
C PRO A 105 -19.44 -15.74 -7.37
N ASN A 106 -18.52 -16.19 -6.51
CA ASN A 106 -18.65 -17.50 -5.88
C ASN A 106 -19.66 -17.42 -4.72
N PRO A 107 -20.83 -18.10 -4.80
CA PRO A 107 -21.85 -18.02 -3.75
C PRO A 107 -21.38 -18.60 -2.41
N GLU A 108 -20.32 -19.40 -2.39
CA GLU A 108 -19.74 -19.93 -1.15
C GLU A 108 -18.91 -18.89 -0.38
N GLU A 109 -18.47 -17.82 -1.02
CA GLU A 109 -17.60 -16.80 -0.42
C GLU A 109 -18.20 -16.20 0.86
N ILE A 110 -19.49 -15.95 0.90
CA ILE A 110 -20.19 -15.42 2.08
C ILE A 110 -20.08 -16.37 3.31
N THR A 111 -19.80 -17.64 3.11
CA THR A 111 -19.71 -18.65 4.18
C THR A 111 -18.31 -18.82 4.74
N ILE A 112 -17.29 -18.17 4.17
CA ILE A 112 -15.88 -18.41 4.49
C ILE A 112 -15.58 -18.08 5.95
N PHE A 113 -15.90 -16.86 6.39
CA PHE A 113 -15.65 -16.47 7.79
C PHE A 113 -16.45 -17.32 8.78
N PRO A 114 -17.75 -17.61 8.58
CA PRO A 114 -18.44 -18.62 9.37
C PRO A 114 -17.77 -20.00 9.43
N ARG A 115 -17.12 -20.45 8.34
CA ARG A 115 -16.36 -21.71 8.31
C ARG A 115 -15.05 -21.60 9.07
N ILE A 116 -14.26 -20.53 8.83
CA ILE A 116 -13.03 -20.24 9.59
C ILE A 116 -13.33 -20.17 11.08
N ASN A 117 -14.41 -19.48 11.49
CA ASN A 117 -14.77 -19.32 12.89
C ASN A 117 -15.12 -20.65 13.61
N ARG A 118 -15.42 -21.70 12.86
CA ARG A 118 -15.69 -23.04 13.40
C ARG A 118 -14.54 -24.01 13.24
N SER A 119 -13.51 -23.63 12.50
CA SER A 119 -12.34 -24.47 12.27
C SER A 119 -11.60 -24.73 13.58
N LYS A 120 -11.05 -25.96 13.70
CA LYS A 120 -10.36 -26.43 14.90
C LYS A 120 -8.88 -26.71 14.67
N ASN A 121 -8.45 -26.78 13.43
CA ASN A 121 -7.08 -27.11 13.02
C ASN A 121 -6.76 -26.47 11.66
N TYR A 122 -5.50 -26.60 11.25
CA TYR A 122 -5.03 -26.02 9.98
C TYR A 122 -5.76 -26.60 8.75
N ALA A 123 -6.08 -27.90 8.71
CA ALA A 123 -6.74 -28.50 7.56
C ALA A 123 -8.14 -27.93 7.33
N GLU A 124 -8.90 -27.75 8.41
CA GLU A 124 -10.23 -27.14 8.33
C GLU A 124 -10.16 -25.65 7.94
N PHE A 125 -9.16 -24.94 8.48
CA PHE A 125 -8.91 -23.54 8.13
C PHE A 125 -8.54 -23.38 6.65
N ASP A 126 -7.56 -24.17 6.15
CA ASP A 126 -7.12 -24.12 4.75
C ASP A 126 -8.26 -24.50 3.79
N ALA A 127 -9.07 -25.49 4.14
CA ALA A 127 -10.25 -25.87 3.38
C ALA A 127 -11.32 -24.76 3.35
N ALA A 128 -11.48 -23.99 4.42
CA ALA A 128 -12.37 -22.84 4.44
C ALA A 128 -11.84 -21.71 3.54
N CYS A 129 -10.53 -21.46 3.54
CA CYS A 129 -9.88 -20.44 2.73
C CYS A 129 -9.93 -20.73 1.22
N ALA A 130 -10.11 -22.00 0.81
CA ALA A 130 -10.08 -22.40 -0.60
C ALA A 130 -11.18 -21.75 -1.46
N SER A 131 -12.29 -21.32 -0.84
CA SER A 131 -13.39 -20.62 -1.53
C SER A 131 -13.26 -19.09 -1.49
N TYR A 132 -12.20 -18.55 -0.90
CA TYR A 132 -11.99 -17.11 -0.79
C TYR A 132 -11.46 -16.55 -2.12
N GLU A 133 -12.14 -15.59 -2.70
CA GLU A 133 -11.76 -15.04 -4.01
C GLU A 133 -11.21 -13.61 -3.93
N THR A 134 -11.87 -12.72 -3.19
CA THR A 134 -11.51 -11.30 -3.19
C THR A 134 -11.88 -10.57 -1.90
N PRO A 135 -11.09 -9.53 -1.49
CA PRO A 135 -9.77 -9.14 -2.00
C PRO A 135 -8.68 -10.12 -1.56
N ALA A 136 -7.60 -10.25 -2.33
CA ALA A 136 -6.49 -11.13 -1.97
C ALA A 136 -5.85 -10.71 -0.63
N GLN A 137 -5.66 -11.67 0.28
CA GLN A 137 -5.18 -11.42 1.65
C GLN A 137 -4.08 -12.40 2.06
N ASN A 138 -3.17 -11.94 2.93
CA ASN A 138 -2.29 -12.81 3.72
C ASN A 138 -3.05 -13.22 4.98
N PHE A 139 -3.38 -14.49 5.13
CA PHE A 139 -3.96 -15.00 6.37
C PHE A 139 -2.89 -15.67 7.21
N VAL A 140 -2.67 -15.16 8.41
CA VAL A 140 -1.86 -15.82 9.43
C VAL A 140 -2.74 -16.68 10.31
N PHE A 141 -2.19 -17.82 10.74
CA PHE A 141 -2.90 -18.85 11.51
C PHE A 141 -2.02 -19.37 12.63
N ALA A 142 -2.63 -19.65 13.77
CA ALA A 142 -2.03 -20.41 14.85
C ALA A 142 -3.07 -21.34 15.48
N SER A 143 -2.65 -22.51 16.00
CA SER A 143 -3.52 -23.43 16.74
C SER A 143 -2.98 -23.74 18.13
N ASN A 144 -3.85 -24.19 19.02
CA ASN A 144 -3.46 -24.67 20.33
C ASN A 144 -2.71 -26.04 20.28
N ASP A 145 -2.72 -26.72 19.12
CA ASP A 145 -1.92 -27.91 18.85
C ASP A 145 -0.47 -27.56 18.48
N GLY A 146 -0.13 -26.27 18.34
CA GLY A 146 1.19 -25.75 18.04
C GLY A 146 1.48 -25.47 16.57
N ASP A 147 0.53 -25.66 15.67
CA ASP A 147 0.69 -25.29 14.26
C ASP A 147 0.62 -23.78 14.06
N ILE A 148 1.52 -23.27 13.22
CA ILE A 148 1.50 -21.88 12.72
C ILE A 148 1.59 -21.88 11.20
N ALA A 149 0.85 -20.99 10.54
CA ALA A 149 0.86 -20.91 9.08
C ALA A 149 0.63 -19.50 8.57
N MET A 150 1.01 -19.27 7.31
CA MET A 150 0.57 -18.14 6.52
C MET A 150 0.14 -18.62 5.15
N ASN A 151 -1.09 -18.29 4.75
CA ASN A 151 -1.67 -18.62 3.47
C ASN A 151 -1.98 -17.32 2.72
N ILE A 152 -1.57 -17.26 1.45
CA ILE A 152 -2.09 -16.26 0.54
C ILE A 152 -3.42 -16.78 0.02
N VAL A 153 -4.50 -16.05 0.33
CA VAL A 153 -5.84 -16.38 -0.11
C VAL A 153 -6.34 -15.35 -1.11
N GLY A 154 -7.19 -15.78 -2.02
CA GLY A 154 -7.70 -14.96 -3.10
C GLY A 154 -7.51 -15.62 -4.45
N ARG A 155 -8.28 -15.16 -5.41
CA ARG A 155 -8.21 -15.58 -6.79
C ARG A 155 -7.16 -14.72 -7.49
N LEU A 156 -5.99 -15.30 -7.79
CA LEU A 156 -4.83 -14.61 -8.33
C LEU A 156 -4.73 -14.84 -9.84
N PRO A 157 -4.82 -13.80 -10.68
CA PRO A 157 -4.72 -13.97 -12.13
C PRO A 157 -3.30 -14.37 -12.54
N ILE A 158 -3.20 -15.23 -13.54
CA ILE A 158 -1.93 -15.53 -14.21
C ILE A 158 -1.70 -14.46 -15.27
N LYS A 159 -0.84 -13.52 -14.96
CA LYS A 159 -0.40 -12.44 -15.83
C LYS A 159 0.99 -12.74 -16.39
N ARG A 160 1.39 -12.04 -17.45
CA ARG A 160 2.79 -12.03 -17.89
C ARG A 160 3.62 -11.17 -16.97
N GLU A 161 4.91 -11.34 -17.03
CA GLU A 161 5.84 -10.48 -16.33
C GLU A 161 5.59 -9.01 -16.75
N GLU A 162 5.48 -8.13 -15.76
CA GLU A 162 5.19 -6.70 -15.90
C GLU A 162 3.84 -6.32 -16.55
N GLN A 163 2.98 -7.26 -16.85
CA GLN A 163 1.62 -6.97 -17.32
C GLN A 163 0.85 -6.19 -16.26
N GLY A 164 0.11 -5.15 -16.68
CA GLY A 164 -0.71 -4.31 -15.81
C GLY A 164 -0.02 -3.06 -15.27
N ARG A 165 1.25 -2.82 -15.64
CA ARG A 165 1.91 -1.54 -15.31
C ARG A 165 1.38 -0.35 -16.09
N PHE A 166 0.84 -0.59 -17.28
CA PHE A 166 0.29 0.41 -18.18
C PHE A 166 -1.06 -0.07 -18.70
N VAL A 167 -1.81 0.86 -19.27
CA VAL A 167 -3.03 0.54 -20.02
C VAL A 167 -2.67 -0.41 -21.16
N LEU A 168 -3.46 -1.47 -21.29
CA LEU A 168 -3.27 -2.51 -22.29
C LEU A 168 -4.14 -2.24 -23.53
N ASP A 169 -3.64 -2.62 -24.69
CA ASP A 169 -4.42 -2.60 -25.92
C ASP A 169 -5.50 -3.70 -25.88
N GLY A 170 -6.77 -3.29 -25.93
CA GLY A 170 -7.92 -4.18 -25.82
C GLY A 170 -8.24 -4.95 -27.11
N ASP A 171 -7.57 -4.69 -28.26
CA ASP A 171 -7.72 -5.47 -29.49
C ASP A 171 -6.79 -6.71 -29.50
N ILE A 172 -5.80 -6.76 -28.63
CA ILE A 172 -4.76 -7.78 -28.65
C ILE A 172 -5.06 -8.93 -27.68
N GLN A 173 -5.40 -10.11 -28.20
CA GLN A 173 -5.64 -11.32 -27.41
C GLN A 173 -4.47 -11.68 -26.48
N HIS A 174 -3.24 -11.35 -26.86
CA HIS A 174 -2.07 -11.59 -26.04
C HIS A 174 -2.11 -10.85 -24.70
N ASN A 175 -2.90 -9.80 -24.57
CA ASN A 175 -3.06 -9.01 -23.36
C ASN A 175 -4.08 -9.60 -22.36
N GLU A 176 -4.85 -10.62 -22.74
CA GLU A 176 -5.74 -11.32 -21.81
C GLU A 176 -4.98 -12.03 -20.70
N TRP A 177 -5.62 -12.18 -19.53
CA TRP A 177 -5.15 -13.07 -18.49
C TRP A 177 -5.11 -14.52 -18.96
N MET A 178 -4.11 -15.26 -18.53
CA MET A 178 -3.95 -16.68 -18.89
C MET A 178 -4.75 -17.63 -17.98
N GLY A 179 -5.68 -17.09 -17.18
CA GLY A 179 -6.45 -17.81 -16.19
C GLY A 179 -6.04 -17.43 -14.76
N PHE A 180 -6.25 -18.33 -13.82
CA PHE A 180 -5.98 -18.07 -12.40
C PHE A 180 -5.06 -19.14 -11.83
N ILE A 181 -4.24 -18.73 -10.86
CA ILE A 181 -3.39 -19.66 -10.10
C ILE A 181 -4.32 -20.58 -9.30
N PRO A 182 -4.17 -21.92 -9.42
CA PRO A 182 -4.92 -22.85 -8.60
C PRO A 182 -4.65 -22.61 -7.11
N TYR A 183 -5.68 -22.66 -6.26
CA TYR A 183 -5.55 -22.34 -4.83
C TYR A 183 -4.47 -23.17 -4.11
N ASP A 184 -4.30 -24.43 -4.48
CA ASP A 184 -3.25 -25.29 -3.94
C ASP A 184 -1.83 -24.85 -4.31
N LYS A 185 -1.70 -23.96 -5.29
CA LYS A 185 -0.46 -23.32 -5.75
C LYS A 185 -0.26 -21.90 -5.21
N ASN A 186 -1.26 -21.30 -4.57
CA ASN A 186 -1.06 -20.02 -3.90
C ASN A 186 0.07 -20.15 -2.88
N PRO A 187 0.88 -19.09 -2.67
CA PRO A 187 1.98 -19.14 -1.70
C PRO A 187 1.47 -19.49 -0.29
N LYS A 188 2.04 -20.53 0.31
CA LYS A 188 1.67 -20.99 1.66
C LYS A 188 2.90 -21.47 2.41
N VAL A 189 2.88 -21.31 3.72
CA VAL A 189 3.85 -21.92 4.62
C VAL A 189 3.16 -22.46 5.86
N LEU A 190 3.48 -23.68 6.24
CA LEU A 190 3.06 -24.35 7.48
C LEU A 190 4.29 -24.74 8.27
N ASN A 191 4.32 -24.39 9.55
CA ASN A 191 5.38 -24.72 10.51
C ASN A 191 6.79 -24.40 9.98
N PRO A 192 7.08 -23.14 9.58
CA PRO A 192 8.38 -22.80 9.03
C PRO A 192 9.51 -23.01 10.06
N PRO A 193 10.73 -23.37 9.62
CA PRO A 193 11.88 -23.59 10.51
C PRO A 193 12.20 -22.41 11.44
N ARG A 194 11.86 -21.18 11.02
CA ARG A 194 12.04 -19.96 11.83
C ARG A 194 11.06 -19.84 13.00
N GLN A 195 10.09 -20.76 13.14
CA GLN A 195 9.13 -20.86 14.24
C GLN A 195 8.24 -19.63 14.46
N PHE A 196 8.09 -18.77 13.46
CA PHE A 196 7.11 -17.70 13.44
C PHE A 196 6.62 -17.41 12.02
N VAL A 197 5.47 -16.77 11.92
CA VAL A 197 4.92 -16.21 10.70
C VAL A 197 4.56 -14.74 10.94
N ALA A 198 4.79 -13.89 9.95
CA ALA A 198 4.49 -12.47 10.07
C ALA A 198 4.21 -11.85 8.71
N SER A 199 3.28 -10.92 8.69
CA SER A 199 2.99 -10.10 7.53
C SER A 199 2.81 -8.63 7.92
N ALA A 200 3.56 -7.77 7.26
CA ALA A 200 3.36 -6.32 7.22
C ALA A 200 3.24 -5.85 5.76
N ASN A 201 2.53 -6.63 4.96
CA ASN A 201 2.29 -6.41 3.54
C ASN A 201 3.55 -6.53 2.64
N GLN A 202 4.66 -7.07 3.15
CA GLN A 202 5.85 -7.32 2.35
C GLN A 202 5.63 -8.42 1.31
N ARG A 203 6.49 -8.48 0.29
CA ARG A 203 6.48 -9.58 -0.69
C ARG A 203 6.60 -10.94 0.02
N THR A 204 5.78 -11.90 -0.38
CA THR A 204 5.65 -13.21 0.26
C THR A 204 6.28 -14.35 -0.54
N THR A 205 6.74 -14.07 -1.75
CA THR A 205 7.40 -15.02 -2.64
C THR A 205 8.81 -14.55 -2.96
N ASP A 206 9.67 -15.49 -3.30
CA ASP A 206 10.96 -15.24 -3.95
C ASP A 206 10.91 -15.59 -5.45
N ASP A 207 12.04 -15.47 -6.12
CA ASP A 207 12.14 -15.68 -7.57
C ASP A 207 12.03 -17.16 -7.98
N THR A 208 11.94 -18.10 -7.04
CA THR A 208 11.70 -19.52 -7.33
C THR A 208 10.20 -19.86 -7.46
N TYR A 209 9.31 -18.92 -7.10
CA TYR A 209 7.87 -19.14 -7.25
C TYR A 209 7.50 -19.21 -8.75
N PRO A 210 6.81 -20.28 -9.19
CA PRO A 210 6.71 -20.60 -10.62
C PRO A 210 5.70 -19.72 -11.39
N TYR A 211 4.92 -18.92 -10.72
CA TYR A 211 3.96 -18.02 -11.37
C TYR A 211 4.43 -16.58 -11.28
N PRO A 212 4.20 -15.75 -12.31
CA PRO A 212 4.42 -14.32 -12.22
C PRO A 212 3.63 -13.75 -11.03
N TYR A 213 4.33 -13.09 -10.11
CA TYR A 213 3.74 -12.52 -8.92
C TYR A 213 3.90 -11.01 -8.95
N ASN A 214 3.04 -10.38 -9.74
CA ASN A 214 2.99 -8.94 -9.90
C ASN A 214 2.23 -8.33 -8.73
N ARG A 215 2.88 -7.44 -8.03
CA ARG A 215 2.29 -6.79 -6.85
C ARG A 215 2.77 -5.36 -6.72
N GLU A 216 1.98 -4.57 -6.03
CA GLU A 216 2.42 -3.28 -5.56
C GLU A 216 3.59 -3.45 -4.57
N SER A 217 4.62 -2.63 -4.72
CA SER A 217 5.76 -2.64 -3.82
C SER A 217 5.45 -1.79 -2.59
N PHE A 218 5.18 -2.43 -1.46
CA PHE A 218 5.12 -1.74 -0.17
C PHE A 218 6.51 -1.54 0.41
N ASP A 219 6.70 -0.46 1.18
CA ASP A 219 7.93 -0.26 1.92
C ASP A 219 8.19 -1.42 2.89
N GLN A 220 9.42 -1.94 2.86
CA GLN A 220 9.77 -3.15 3.57
C GLN A 220 10.16 -2.92 5.04
N TYR A 221 10.31 -1.67 5.47
CA TYR A 221 10.85 -1.32 6.79
C TYR A 221 10.06 -1.96 7.95
N ARG A 222 8.71 -1.86 7.93
CA ARG A 222 7.88 -2.49 8.97
C ARG A 222 8.06 -4.01 9.01
N GLY A 223 8.02 -4.65 7.85
CA GLY A 223 8.21 -6.10 7.73
C GLY A 223 9.59 -6.55 8.19
N ARG A 224 10.64 -5.83 7.83
CA ARG A 224 12.03 -6.10 8.23
C ARG A 224 12.20 -5.93 9.74
N TYR A 225 11.67 -4.87 10.33
CA TYR A 225 11.71 -4.65 11.78
C TYR A 225 10.99 -5.76 12.55
N ILE A 226 9.76 -6.12 12.13
CA ILE A 226 8.99 -7.20 12.75
C ILE A 226 9.76 -8.54 12.67
N ASN A 227 10.29 -8.89 11.49
CA ASN A 227 11.06 -10.12 11.32
C ASN A 227 12.34 -10.11 12.17
N ARG A 228 13.11 -9.00 12.19
CA ARG A 228 14.31 -8.84 13.04
C ARG A 228 13.97 -9.04 14.52
N THR A 229 12.88 -8.47 14.98
CA THR A 229 12.45 -8.57 16.38
C THR A 229 12.00 -9.99 16.74
N LEU A 230 11.16 -10.60 15.90
CA LEU A 230 10.68 -11.97 16.13
C LEU A 230 11.82 -13.00 16.07
N ASP A 231 12.80 -12.82 15.18
CA ASP A 231 13.96 -13.71 15.05
C ASP A 231 14.86 -13.68 16.30
N SER A 232 14.89 -12.56 17.01
CA SER A 232 15.61 -12.40 18.27
C SER A 232 14.87 -12.95 19.50
N MET A 233 13.56 -13.24 19.37
CA MET A 233 12.75 -13.71 20.50
C MET A 233 12.89 -15.21 20.71
N SER A 234 12.91 -15.60 21.98
CA SER A 234 12.78 -17.00 22.43
C SER A 234 11.70 -17.09 23.49
N ASN A 235 10.82 -18.09 23.39
CA ASN A 235 9.70 -18.26 24.31
C ASN A 235 8.82 -17.00 24.45
N ALA A 236 8.47 -16.40 23.33
CA ALA A 236 7.71 -15.16 23.27
C ALA A 236 6.40 -15.24 24.07
N THR A 237 6.14 -14.24 24.87
CA THR A 237 4.93 -14.11 25.69
C THR A 237 3.90 -13.20 25.02
N VAL A 238 2.67 -13.21 25.55
CA VAL A 238 1.63 -12.26 25.14
C VAL A 238 2.10 -10.80 25.33
N LYS A 239 2.87 -10.53 26.40
CA LYS A 239 3.40 -9.20 26.68
C LYS A 239 4.42 -8.76 25.61
N ASP A 240 5.25 -9.66 25.13
CA ASP A 240 6.22 -9.38 24.07
C ASP A 240 5.50 -9.02 22.77
N MET A 241 4.41 -9.74 22.43
CA MET A 241 3.58 -9.41 21.27
C MET A 241 2.87 -8.08 21.42
N MET A 242 2.36 -7.75 22.60
CA MET A 242 1.78 -6.44 22.87
C MET A 242 2.80 -5.31 22.73
N ASN A 243 4.02 -5.51 23.22
CA ASN A 243 5.11 -4.54 23.10
C ASN A 243 5.51 -4.35 21.63
N LEU A 244 5.61 -5.43 20.85
CA LEU A 244 5.90 -5.35 19.42
C LEU A 244 4.79 -4.63 18.65
N GLN A 245 3.53 -4.89 18.99
CA GLN A 245 2.37 -4.25 18.35
C GLN A 245 2.35 -2.73 18.57
N THR A 246 2.83 -2.26 19.71
CA THR A 246 2.82 -0.84 20.10
C THR A 246 4.19 -0.17 19.93
N SER A 247 5.16 -0.87 19.35
CA SER A 247 6.49 -0.30 19.10
C SER A 247 6.43 0.83 18.09
N SER A 248 6.99 1.97 18.44
CA SER A 248 7.16 3.14 17.59
C SER A 248 8.58 3.29 17.02
N TYR A 249 9.38 2.23 17.09
CA TYR A 249 10.72 2.18 16.51
C TYR A 249 10.67 2.22 14.98
N SER A 250 11.51 3.07 14.38
CA SER A 250 11.59 3.25 12.92
C SER A 250 12.88 2.68 12.34
N LEU A 251 12.81 1.51 11.71
CA LEU A 251 13.92 0.97 10.94
C LEU A 251 14.26 1.87 9.74
N PHE A 252 13.29 2.60 9.22
CA PHE A 252 13.52 3.59 8.17
C PHE A 252 14.43 4.71 8.66
N ALA A 253 14.16 5.27 9.83
CA ALA A 253 15.01 6.32 10.41
C ALA A 253 16.41 5.78 10.75
N GLU A 254 16.52 4.56 11.28
CA GLU A 254 17.79 3.88 11.55
C GLU A 254 18.69 3.79 10.30
N GLU A 255 18.10 3.55 9.13
CA GLU A 255 18.84 3.41 7.86
C GLU A 255 19.07 4.76 7.15
N ALA A 256 18.07 5.63 7.14
CA ALA A 256 18.15 6.90 6.41
C ALA A 256 18.96 7.98 7.12
N LEU A 257 18.72 8.17 8.43
CA LEU A 257 19.30 9.31 9.16
C LEU A 257 20.84 9.32 9.16
N PRO A 258 21.57 8.20 9.37
CA PRO A 258 23.04 8.21 9.29
C PRO A 258 23.56 8.63 7.91
N LEU A 259 22.87 8.25 6.83
CA LEU A 259 23.21 8.64 5.46
C LEU A 259 22.98 10.14 5.24
N MET A 260 21.88 10.68 5.74
CA MET A 260 21.58 12.11 5.67
C MET A 260 22.62 12.92 6.46
N LEU A 261 22.92 12.51 7.70
CA LEU A 261 23.94 13.17 8.52
C LEU A 261 25.34 13.13 7.89
N SER A 262 25.71 12.04 7.23
CA SER A 262 27.01 11.91 6.56
C SER A 262 27.16 12.81 5.34
N ASN A 263 26.05 13.24 4.74
CA ASN A 263 26.00 14.17 3.61
C ASN A 263 25.67 15.61 4.04
N LEU A 264 25.59 15.91 5.33
CA LEU A 264 25.26 17.25 5.82
C LEU A 264 26.52 18.10 5.99
N ASN A 265 26.57 19.27 5.34
CA ASN A 265 27.67 20.22 5.48
C ASN A 265 27.49 21.09 6.74
N LEU A 266 28.28 20.81 7.77
CA LEU A 266 28.22 21.53 9.05
C LEU A 266 28.94 22.90 9.03
N THR A 267 29.68 23.23 7.97
CA THR A 267 30.59 24.38 7.96
C THR A 267 29.86 25.70 8.14
N ASN A 268 28.71 25.87 7.49
CA ASN A 268 27.94 27.11 7.49
C ASN A 268 26.76 27.11 8.49
N LEU A 269 26.59 26.03 9.25
CA LEU A 269 25.50 25.95 10.24
C LEU A 269 25.85 26.76 11.48
N ASN A 270 24.90 27.56 11.96
CA ASN A 270 25.02 28.29 13.21
C ASN A 270 24.92 27.36 14.43
N ALA A 271 25.10 27.88 15.65
CA ALA A 271 25.11 27.09 16.86
C ALA A 271 23.73 26.42 17.15
N ILE A 272 22.64 27.06 16.77
CA ILE A 272 21.27 26.51 16.98
C ILE A 272 21.10 25.29 16.09
N LEU A 273 21.41 25.40 14.79
CA LEU A 273 21.30 24.31 13.85
C LEU A 273 22.20 23.13 14.21
N LYS A 274 23.41 23.39 14.71
CA LYS A 274 24.30 22.34 15.22
C LYS A 274 23.72 21.62 16.44
N GLY A 275 23.00 22.32 17.31
CA GLY A 275 22.27 21.69 18.41
C GLY A 275 21.14 20.77 17.95
N LEU A 276 20.47 21.06 16.81
CA LEU A 276 19.48 20.18 16.22
C LEU A 276 20.13 18.92 15.63
N VAL A 277 21.33 19.07 15.04
CA VAL A 277 22.11 17.91 14.56
C VAL A 277 22.51 17.00 15.72
N GLU A 278 23.02 17.55 16.82
CA GLU A 278 23.35 16.77 18.03
C GLU A 278 22.14 16.02 18.60
N LEU A 279 20.94 16.64 18.53
CA LEU A 279 19.69 15.98 18.92
C LEU A 279 19.37 14.78 18.03
N LEU A 280 19.53 14.92 16.70
CA LEU A 280 19.33 13.84 15.74
C LEU A 280 20.38 12.72 15.90
N GLU A 281 21.65 13.06 16.11
CA GLU A 281 22.74 12.10 16.33
C GLU A 281 22.52 11.24 17.60
N SER A 282 21.89 11.81 18.62
CA SER A 282 21.60 11.13 19.89
C SER A 282 20.27 10.36 19.92
N TRP A 283 19.45 10.46 18.84
CA TRP A 283 18.13 9.86 18.81
C TRP A 283 18.21 8.34 18.59
N ASP A 284 17.38 7.62 19.35
CA ASP A 284 17.28 6.16 19.34
C ASP A 284 16.28 5.60 18.29
N TYR A 285 15.82 6.42 17.37
CA TYR A 285 14.85 6.11 16.31
C TYR A 285 13.46 5.72 16.82
N ILE A 286 13.13 6.04 18.07
CA ILE A 286 11.81 5.79 18.64
C ILE A 286 10.97 7.06 18.50
N PHE A 287 9.78 6.91 17.93
CA PHE A 287 8.83 8.01 17.76
C PHE A 287 8.01 8.19 19.04
N GLU A 288 8.67 8.64 20.11
CA GLU A 288 8.01 8.99 21.37
C GLU A 288 7.21 10.29 21.20
N LYS A 289 6.04 10.34 21.83
CA LYS A 289 5.10 11.45 21.66
C LYS A 289 5.65 12.80 22.13
N GLU A 290 6.50 12.81 23.15
CA GLU A 290 7.15 14.01 23.69
C GLU A 290 8.46 14.39 22.98
N ALA A 291 8.93 13.58 22.02
CA ALA A 291 10.22 13.80 21.35
C ALA A 291 10.12 14.85 20.22
N VAL A 292 11.23 15.55 19.97
CA VAL A 292 11.38 16.51 18.87
C VAL A 292 12.16 15.91 17.69
N ALA A 293 13.09 15.00 17.94
CA ALA A 293 13.90 14.37 16.88
C ALA A 293 13.06 13.69 15.77
N PRO A 294 11.93 13.01 16.05
CA PRO A 294 11.04 12.50 15.02
C PRO A 294 10.51 13.56 14.05
N ILE A 295 10.22 14.79 14.56
CA ILE A 295 9.77 15.91 13.73
C ILE A 295 10.89 16.31 12.77
N LEU A 296 12.07 16.57 13.31
CA LEU A 296 13.23 17.00 12.52
C LEU A 296 13.57 15.97 11.42
N PHE A 297 13.57 14.69 11.76
CA PHE A 297 13.83 13.64 10.79
C PHE A 297 12.78 13.57 9.70
N THR A 298 11.50 13.63 10.06
CA THR A 298 10.39 13.48 9.11
C THR A 298 10.37 14.64 8.13
N GLU A 299 10.38 15.87 8.64
CA GLU A 299 10.35 17.07 7.81
C GLU A 299 11.62 17.20 6.94
N TRP A 300 12.80 16.91 7.51
CA TRP A 300 14.03 16.92 6.73
C TRP A 300 14.02 15.90 5.59
N PHE A 301 13.49 14.71 5.83
CA PHE A 301 13.40 13.69 4.79
C PHE A 301 12.36 14.07 3.73
N GLU A 302 11.24 14.67 4.12
CA GLU A 302 10.21 15.16 3.18
C GLU A 302 10.75 16.29 2.31
N ASP A 303 11.44 17.27 2.89
CA ASP A 303 12.13 18.34 2.13
C ASP A 303 13.22 17.78 1.21
N LEU A 304 13.96 16.76 1.66
CA LEU A 304 14.94 16.08 0.82
C LEU A 304 14.28 15.43 -0.41
N GLU A 305 13.16 14.74 -0.25
CA GLU A 305 12.42 14.14 -1.36
C GLU A 305 11.86 15.22 -2.30
N GLU A 306 11.41 16.34 -1.78
CA GLU A 306 10.90 17.45 -2.60
C GLU A 306 12.00 18.01 -3.52
N VAL A 307 13.19 18.24 -2.98
CA VAL A 307 14.31 18.81 -3.76
C VAL A 307 14.95 17.77 -4.68
N LEU A 308 15.19 16.53 -4.19
CA LEU A 308 15.86 15.47 -4.95
C LEU A 308 15.06 15.01 -6.18
N TRP A 309 13.75 15.05 -6.11
CA TRP A 309 12.86 14.56 -7.16
C TRP A 309 12.15 15.68 -7.91
N ASP A 310 12.80 16.86 -8.04
CA ASP A 310 12.21 18.05 -8.65
C ASP A 310 11.77 17.83 -10.10
N GLU A 311 12.48 16.99 -10.88
CA GLU A 311 12.06 16.65 -12.25
C GLU A 311 10.76 15.84 -12.30
N ILE A 312 10.44 15.10 -11.24
CA ILE A 312 9.21 14.32 -11.14
C ILE A 312 8.08 15.18 -10.59
N ASN A 313 8.38 16.09 -9.66
CA ASN A 313 7.41 16.95 -8.99
C ASN A 313 6.91 18.11 -9.85
N VAL A 314 7.61 18.45 -10.94
CA VAL A 314 7.24 19.54 -11.87
C VAL A 314 6.10 19.18 -12.81
N TYR A 315 5.65 17.92 -12.86
CA TYR A 315 4.52 17.56 -13.69
C TYR A 315 3.25 18.25 -13.18
N ASP A 316 2.61 18.99 -14.09
CA ASP A 316 1.32 19.66 -13.93
C ASP A 316 0.30 18.72 -13.25
N ASP A 317 -0.59 19.27 -12.44
CA ASP A 317 -1.69 18.56 -11.74
C ASP A 317 -2.56 17.68 -12.67
N SER A 318 -2.41 17.84 -13.99
CA SER A 318 -3.06 17.01 -15.01
C SER A 318 -2.45 15.59 -15.15
N ILE A 319 -1.22 15.37 -14.68
CA ILE A 319 -0.54 14.06 -14.79
C ILE A 319 -0.23 13.55 -13.38
N SER A 320 -0.98 12.56 -12.92
CA SER A 320 -0.68 11.87 -11.66
C SER A 320 0.52 10.97 -11.84
N VAL A 321 1.70 11.44 -11.44
CA VAL A 321 2.91 10.61 -11.37
C VAL A 321 2.96 9.93 -10.00
N LEU A 322 3.27 8.62 -9.99
CA LEU A 322 3.48 7.90 -8.75
C LEU A 322 4.66 8.50 -7.99
N GLN A 323 4.44 8.85 -6.74
CA GLN A 323 5.51 9.32 -5.85
C GLN A 323 6.63 8.30 -5.74
N VAL A 324 7.86 8.79 -5.71
CA VAL A 324 9.03 7.94 -5.50
C VAL A 324 8.97 7.30 -4.11
N ARG A 325 9.30 6.03 -4.03
CA ARG A 325 9.27 5.30 -2.75
C ARG A 325 10.48 5.68 -1.89
N LYS A 326 10.27 5.88 -0.60
CA LYS A 326 11.31 6.29 0.39
C LYS A 326 12.58 5.44 0.33
N TRP A 327 12.45 4.14 0.10
CA TRP A 327 13.62 3.27 -0.05
C TRP A 327 14.50 3.64 -1.26
N ARG A 328 13.93 4.24 -2.31
CA ARG A 328 14.70 4.70 -3.46
C ARG A 328 15.54 5.94 -3.10
N THR A 329 15.00 6.84 -2.29
CA THR A 329 15.74 8.01 -1.77
C THR A 329 16.92 7.54 -0.89
N VAL A 330 16.69 6.54 -0.04
CA VAL A 330 17.76 5.92 0.76
C VAL A 330 18.81 5.26 -0.12
N ASP A 331 18.41 4.51 -1.15
CA ASP A 331 19.32 3.89 -2.13
C ASP A 331 20.13 4.93 -2.92
N MET A 332 19.51 6.07 -3.25
CA MET A 332 20.21 7.20 -3.88
C MET A 332 21.33 7.76 -2.99
N LEU A 333 21.05 7.96 -1.70
CA LEU A 333 22.04 8.43 -0.72
C LEU A 333 23.19 7.44 -0.54
N GLU A 334 22.90 6.15 -0.50
CA GLU A 334 23.87 5.11 -0.19
C GLU A 334 24.72 4.71 -1.42
N ASN A 335 24.08 4.54 -2.58
CA ASN A 335 24.67 3.83 -3.70
C ASN A 335 24.86 4.69 -4.96
N HIS A 336 24.21 5.86 -5.05
CA HIS A 336 24.15 6.63 -6.30
C HIS A 336 24.56 8.11 -6.17
N PRO A 337 25.72 8.44 -5.55
CA PRO A 337 26.11 9.84 -5.29
C PRO A 337 26.41 10.66 -6.55
N LEU A 338 26.52 10.02 -7.72
CA LEU A 338 26.79 10.67 -9.01
C LEU A 338 25.56 10.67 -9.94
N ASN A 339 24.38 10.25 -9.45
CA ASN A 339 23.17 10.21 -10.25
C ASN A 339 22.76 11.62 -10.70
N VAL A 340 22.09 11.71 -11.84
CA VAL A 340 21.64 12.99 -12.43
C VAL A 340 20.55 13.67 -11.60
N PHE A 341 19.75 12.93 -10.87
CA PHE A 341 18.71 13.46 -9.99
C PHE A 341 19.24 14.27 -8.78
N TRP A 342 20.55 14.33 -8.57
CA TRP A 342 21.13 15.29 -7.62
C TRP A 342 21.25 16.71 -8.18
N ASP A 343 20.93 16.92 -9.45
CA ASP A 343 21.07 18.19 -10.17
C ASP A 343 19.69 18.89 -10.22
N ILE A 344 19.55 20.02 -9.54
CA ILE A 344 18.29 20.78 -9.54
C ILE A 344 18.09 21.41 -10.92
N THR A 345 17.00 21.06 -11.60
CA THR A 345 16.70 21.47 -12.98
C THR A 345 16.70 22.98 -13.21
N GLN A 346 16.39 23.76 -12.19
CA GLN A 346 16.22 25.22 -12.29
C GLN A 346 17.49 26.00 -11.90
N THR A 347 18.55 25.34 -11.44
CA THR A 347 19.81 26.01 -11.07
C THR A 347 20.85 25.91 -12.18
N PRO A 348 21.79 26.89 -12.31
CA PRO A 348 22.80 26.85 -13.37
C PRO A 348 24.00 25.96 -13.03
N GLY A 349 24.08 25.42 -11.84
CA GLY A 349 25.16 24.57 -11.33
C GLY A 349 24.70 23.12 -11.21
N ARG A 350 25.62 22.19 -11.09
CA ARG A 350 25.32 20.81 -10.75
C ARG A 350 25.55 20.60 -9.27
N GLU A 351 24.50 20.25 -8.58
CA GLU A 351 24.51 19.96 -7.15
C GLU A 351 25.08 18.55 -6.86
N THR A 352 25.50 18.39 -5.63
CA THR A 352 25.94 17.12 -5.05
C THR A 352 24.96 16.63 -3.98
N PRO A 353 25.04 15.36 -3.54
CA PRO A 353 24.27 14.90 -2.37
C PRO A 353 24.45 15.81 -1.15
N GLU A 354 25.67 16.32 -0.90
CA GLU A 354 25.95 17.23 0.21
C GLU A 354 25.17 18.55 0.07
N ASP A 355 25.09 19.10 -1.14
CA ASP A 355 24.38 20.35 -1.39
C ASP A 355 22.87 20.18 -1.16
N ILE A 356 22.27 19.13 -1.74
CA ILE A 356 20.84 18.85 -1.64
C ILE A 356 20.41 18.52 -0.21
N VAL A 357 21.13 17.63 0.46
CA VAL A 357 20.85 17.25 1.85
C VAL A 357 20.97 18.43 2.80
N THR A 358 21.99 19.31 2.55
CA THR A 358 22.18 20.52 3.36
C THR A 358 21.08 21.55 3.09
N GLN A 359 20.71 21.74 1.82
CA GLN A 359 19.62 22.63 1.44
C GLN A 359 18.32 22.20 2.11
N ALA A 360 17.95 20.92 2.02
CA ALA A 360 16.76 20.37 2.66
C ALA A 360 16.77 20.54 4.19
N PHE A 361 17.93 20.36 4.84
CA PHE A 361 18.06 20.60 6.29
C PHE A 361 17.79 22.07 6.66
N VAL A 362 18.31 23.00 5.89
CA VAL A 362 18.11 24.43 6.13
C VAL A 362 16.65 24.80 5.86
N SER A 363 16.05 24.33 4.75
CA SER A 363 14.63 24.54 4.40
C SER A 363 13.73 24.09 5.53
N MET A 364 13.86 22.84 5.97
CA MET A 364 13.10 22.28 7.10
C MET A 364 13.19 23.16 8.36
N THR A 365 14.37 23.68 8.68
CA THR A 365 14.52 24.53 9.87
C THR A 365 13.89 25.90 9.71
N GLU A 366 13.81 26.44 8.49
CA GLU A 366 13.11 27.68 8.17
C GLU A 366 11.60 27.49 8.24
N ASP A 367 11.08 26.41 7.70
CA ASP A 367 9.65 26.07 7.68
C ASP A 367 9.10 25.77 9.08
N LEU A 368 9.82 25.02 9.88
CA LEU A 368 9.48 24.81 11.29
C LEU A 368 9.59 26.12 12.12
N GLY A 369 10.56 26.98 11.77
CA GLY A 369 10.70 28.34 12.28
C GLY A 369 10.62 28.44 13.81
N TRP A 370 9.70 29.30 14.32
CA TRP A 370 9.50 29.52 15.75
C TRP A 370 9.01 28.29 16.53
N ARG A 371 8.38 27.32 15.84
CA ARG A 371 7.86 26.08 16.48
C ARG A 371 8.98 25.30 17.16
N LEU A 372 10.20 25.30 16.60
CA LEU A 372 11.36 24.66 17.22
C LEU A 372 11.83 25.34 18.55
N GLN A 373 11.33 26.54 18.85
CA GLN A 373 11.62 27.24 20.09
C GLN A 373 10.52 27.02 21.15
N ASP A 374 9.41 26.41 20.74
CA ASP A 374 8.29 26.07 21.62
C ASP A 374 8.56 24.69 22.26
N SER A 375 8.75 24.65 23.57
CA SER A 375 9.00 23.42 24.31
C SER A 375 7.79 22.48 24.36
N GLU A 376 6.61 22.96 24.00
CA GLU A 376 5.39 22.16 23.88
C GLU A 376 5.20 21.58 22.47
N TYR A 377 6.00 22.01 21.49
CA TYR A 377 5.94 21.47 20.13
C TYR A 377 6.69 20.14 20.05
N THR A 378 5.97 19.06 20.25
CA THR A 378 6.44 17.68 20.31
C THR A 378 5.86 16.86 19.15
N TRP A 379 6.31 15.61 18.99
CA TRP A 379 5.78 14.70 17.96
C TRP A 379 4.26 14.52 18.03
N GLU A 380 3.70 14.45 19.25
CA GLU A 380 2.26 14.35 19.46
C GLU A 380 1.51 15.56 18.87
N VAL A 381 2.03 16.76 19.11
CA VAL A 381 1.43 18.02 18.62
C VAL A 381 1.63 18.15 17.11
N HIS A 382 2.82 17.83 16.61
CA HIS A 382 3.14 17.90 15.19
C HIS A 382 2.30 16.93 14.34
N ARG A 383 2.17 15.68 14.80
CA ARG A 383 1.50 14.61 14.03
C ARG A 383 0.00 14.59 14.18
N GLU A 384 -0.58 15.22 15.13
CA GLU A 384 -2.01 15.25 15.51
C GLU A 384 -2.85 14.12 14.88
N THR A 385 -3.27 13.16 15.69
CA THR A 385 -4.06 12.04 15.19
C THR A 385 -5.54 12.37 15.24
N TYR A 386 -6.17 12.51 14.07
CA TYR A 386 -7.60 12.74 13.96
C TYR A 386 -8.29 11.57 13.28
N ILE A 387 -9.19 10.90 13.98
CA ILE A 387 -10.00 9.81 13.44
C ILE A 387 -11.42 10.33 13.20
N ALA A 388 -11.73 10.64 11.95
CA ALA A 388 -13.05 11.10 11.57
C ALA A 388 -14.07 9.96 11.59
N HIS A 389 -15.28 10.24 12.06
CA HIS A 389 -16.41 9.33 11.89
C HIS A 389 -16.66 9.08 10.38
N LEU A 390 -17.06 7.85 10.02
CA LEU A 390 -17.27 7.46 8.61
C LEU A 390 -18.26 8.36 7.87
N SER A 391 -19.27 8.89 8.55
CA SER A 391 -20.24 9.85 7.99
C SER A 391 -19.70 11.29 8.05
N ARG A 392 -18.51 11.53 7.48
CA ARG A 392 -17.80 12.83 7.53
C ARG A 392 -18.62 14.03 7.05
N SER A 393 -19.53 13.82 6.10
CA SER A 393 -20.40 14.85 5.53
C SER A 393 -21.59 15.23 6.43
N LEU A 394 -21.82 14.53 7.53
CA LEU A 394 -22.94 14.75 8.42
C LEU A 394 -22.45 15.38 9.74
N GLU A 395 -22.58 16.69 9.89
CA GLU A 395 -22.14 17.47 11.05
C GLU A 395 -22.51 16.86 12.43
N PRO A 396 -23.72 16.29 12.64
CA PRO A 396 -24.05 15.68 13.92
C PRO A 396 -23.13 14.53 14.36
N PHE A 397 -22.40 13.90 13.43
CA PHE A 397 -21.46 12.82 13.73
C PHE A 397 -20.05 13.32 14.09
N GLY A 398 -19.75 14.60 13.90
CA GLY A 398 -18.45 15.21 14.27
C GLY A 398 -18.08 15.01 15.75
N ARG A 399 -19.07 14.93 16.64
CA ARG A 399 -18.87 14.64 18.07
C ARG A 399 -18.31 13.24 18.37
N TYR A 400 -18.28 12.35 17.41
CA TYR A 400 -17.72 11.00 17.52
C TYR A 400 -16.32 10.89 16.90
N ASN A 401 -15.77 12.01 16.43
CA ASN A 401 -14.39 12.06 16.00
C ASN A 401 -13.47 11.88 17.23
N ILE A 402 -12.33 11.26 17.02
CA ILE A 402 -11.30 11.05 18.03
C ILE A 402 -10.10 11.89 17.62
N SER A 403 -9.68 12.79 18.46
CA SER A 403 -8.46 13.61 18.33
C SER A 403 -7.44 13.17 19.37
#